data_f1ce1cd690e551c7625b96ba37a506bb
#
_entry.id   f1ce1cd690e551c7625b96ba37a506bb
#
_cell.length_a   1.000
_cell.length_b   1.000
_cell.length_c   1.000
_cell.angle_alpha   90.00
_cell.angle_beta   90.00
_cell.angle_gamma   90.00
#
_symmetry.space_group_name_H-M   'P 1'
#
loop_
_entity.id
_entity.type
_entity.pdbx_description
1 polymer ?
#
loop_
_entity_poly.entity_id
_entity_poly.type
_entity_poly.pdbx_seq_one_letter_code
_entity_poly.pdbx_strand_id
1 'polypeptide(L)'
;MGKTIAQKIFEKHLVDTPFPNAYVLKLDRVFCHEITTPIAINDLVERGKDKVFDSTKIKAVIDHVTPAKDSKTAEQGKILRDWAQRQGIKDFFDIGSNGVCHAIFPEKGYVRPGFTVIMGDSHTCTHGAFGAFAAGVGTTDLEVGILKGVCSFREPKSIKFVLNGQLKPGVYAKDVILHLISKIGVNGATNCVVEFTGPIVDNFTMEERMTL
;
A
#
# COMPACT_ATOMS: atom_id res chain seq x y z
N MET A 1 5.70 25.07 -14.31
CA MET A 1 5.82 23.63 -14.58
C MET A 1 4.56 22.93 -14.10
N GLY A 2 4.11 21.89 -14.79
CA GLY A 2 3.00 21.04 -14.28
C GLY A 2 3.42 20.25 -13.05
N LYS A 3 2.45 19.92 -12.17
CA LYS A 3 2.67 19.07 -10.99
C LYS A 3 2.61 17.59 -11.34
N THR A 4 3.45 16.78 -10.70
CA THR A 4 3.39 15.31 -10.78
C THR A 4 2.11 14.77 -10.11
N ILE A 5 1.76 13.49 -10.36
CA ILE A 5 0.62 12.84 -9.69
C ILE A 5 0.83 12.85 -8.17
N ALA A 6 2.03 12.51 -7.71
CA ALA A 6 2.36 12.53 -6.29
C ALA A 6 2.14 13.91 -5.65
N GLN A 7 2.63 14.99 -6.28
CA GLN A 7 2.44 16.35 -5.78
C GLN A 7 0.97 16.73 -5.67
N LYS A 8 0.15 16.37 -6.65
CA LYS A 8 -1.30 16.62 -6.61
C LYS A 8 -1.98 15.88 -5.46
N ILE A 9 -1.57 14.62 -5.21
CA ILE A 9 -2.12 13.82 -4.11
C ILE A 9 -1.67 14.40 -2.77
N PHE A 10 -0.40 14.76 -2.62
CA PHE A 10 0.13 15.39 -1.40
C PHE A 10 -0.61 16.65 -1.05
N GLU A 11 -0.78 17.56 -1.99
CA GLU A 11 -1.53 18.83 -1.75
C GLU A 11 -2.97 18.60 -1.30
N LYS A 12 -3.65 17.62 -1.90
CA LYS A 12 -5.04 17.29 -1.55
C LYS A 12 -5.18 16.69 -0.15
N HIS A 13 -4.14 15.98 0.33
CA HIS A 13 -4.17 15.25 1.60
C HIS A 13 -3.34 15.90 2.70
N LEU A 14 -2.70 17.03 2.41
CA LEU A 14 -1.85 17.75 3.37
C LEU A 14 -2.63 18.17 4.61
N VAL A 15 -2.13 17.77 5.76
CA VAL A 15 -2.65 18.16 7.09
C VAL A 15 -1.69 19.14 7.75
N ASP A 16 -0.37 18.86 7.68
CA ASP A 16 0.66 19.67 8.35
C ASP A 16 2.01 19.51 7.65
N THR A 17 2.91 20.47 7.89
CA THR A 17 4.30 20.44 7.41
C THR A 17 5.21 20.83 8.59
N PRO A 18 5.43 19.90 9.54
CA PRO A 18 6.13 20.21 10.78
C PRO A 18 7.61 20.60 10.59
N PHE A 19 8.22 20.14 9.49
CA PHE A 19 9.61 20.44 9.14
C PHE A 19 9.75 20.60 7.62
N PRO A 20 10.80 21.25 7.11
CA PRO A 20 11.08 21.28 5.68
C PRO A 20 11.10 19.87 5.07
N ASN A 21 10.34 19.66 3.99
CA ASN A 21 10.19 18.39 3.28
C ASN A 21 9.55 17.24 4.09
N ALA A 22 8.90 17.52 5.22
CA ALA A 22 8.11 16.56 5.98
C ALA A 22 6.63 16.90 5.86
N TYR A 23 5.86 16.07 5.19
CA TYR A 23 4.44 16.27 4.90
C TYR A 23 3.62 15.24 5.68
N VAL A 24 2.75 15.71 6.57
CA VAL A 24 1.76 14.87 7.24
C VAL A 24 0.54 14.79 6.34
N LEU A 25 0.25 13.60 5.83
CA LEU A 25 -0.86 13.36 4.93
C LEU A 25 -1.99 12.61 5.65
N LYS A 26 -3.22 13.04 5.38
CA LYS A 26 -4.42 12.29 5.76
C LYS A 26 -4.50 11.00 4.94
N LEU A 27 -4.86 9.90 5.59
CA LEU A 27 -5.00 8.60 4.94
C LEU A 27 -6.44 8.32 4.52
N ASP A 28 -6.61 7.84 3.29
CA ASP A 28 -7.89 7.32 2.82
C ASP A 28 -8.09 5.87 3.27
N ARG A 29 -7.02 5.09 3.33
CA ARG A 29 -7.05 3.69 3.77
C ARG A 29 -5.81 3.33 4.55
N VAL A 30 -6.01 2.46 5.53
CA VAL A 30 -4.96 1.70 6.21
C VAL A 30 -5.26 0.22 5.99
N PHE A 31 -4.32 -0.48 5.38
CA PHE A 31 -4.43 -1.92 5.12
C PHE A 31 -3.63 -2.70 6.15
N CYS A 32 -4.19 -3.82 6.58
CA CYS A 32 -3.66 -4.65 7.64
C CYS A 32 -3.60 -6.12 7.21
N HIS A 33 -2.56 -6.82 7.62
CA HIS A 33 -2.45 -8.28 7.46
C HIS A 33 -1.82 -8.92 8.71
N GLU A 34 -1.87 -10.24 8.80
CA GLU A 34 -1.57 -10.97 10.03
C GLU A 34 -0.07 -11.04 10.40
N ILE A 35 0.86 -10.60 9.53
CA ILE A 35 2.30 -10.66 9.84
C ILE A 35 2.76 -9.42 10.62
N THR A 36 2.54 -8.23 10.11
CA THR A 36 3.10 -6.99 10.66
C THR A 36 2.12 -6.27 11.59
N THR A 37 0.82 -6.31 11.28
CA THR A 37 -0.18 -5.60 12.07
C THR A 37 -0.28 -6.08 13.52
N PRO A 38 -0.15 -7.39 13.86
CA PRO A 38 -0.15 -7.84 15.25
C PRO A 38 0.92 -7.20 16.14
N ILE A 39 2.08 -6.84 15.57
CA ILE A 39 3.13 -6.14 16.31
C ILE A 39 2.63 -4.75 16.72
N ALA A 40 2.08 -3.99 15.77
CA ALA A 40 1.49 -2.68 16.04
C ALA A 40 0.32 -2.77 17.04
N ILE A 41 -0.55 -3.78 16.90
CA ILE A 41 -1.68 -4.00 17.82
C ILE A 41 -1.19 -4.21 19.25
N ASN A 42 -0.20 -5.08 19.46
CA ASN A 42 0.33 -5.38 20.80
C ASN A 42 0.94 -4.13 21.44
N ASP A 43 1.76 -3.37 20.70
CA ASP A 43 2.32 -2.11 21.16
C ASP A 43 1.22 -1.09 21.55
N LEU A 44 0.17 -0.98 20.75
CA LEU A 44 -0.95 -0.07 21.03
C LEU A 44 -1.73 -0.51 22.27
N VAL A 45 -1.98 -1.80 22.42
CA VAL A 45 -2.68 -2.37 23.61
C VAL A 45 -1.86 -2.15 24.86
N GLU A 46 -0.56 -2.41 24.85
CA GLU A 46 0.33 -2.18 25.99
C GLU A 46 0.36 -0.71 26.43
N ARG A 47 0.22 0.21 25.48
CA ARG A 47 0.13 1.67 25.76
C ARG A 47 -1.29 2.14 26.11
N GLY A 48 -2.28 1.27 26.16
CA GLY A 48 -3.69 1.61 26.40
C GLY A 48 -4.31 2.51 25.32
N LYS A 49 -3.85 2.39 24.07
CA LYS A 49 -4.21 3.25 22.93
C LYS A 49 -4.63 2.45 21.69
N ASP A 50 -5.40 1.40 21.87
CA ASP A 50 -5.77 0.53 20.76
C ASP A 50 -6.99 0.97 19.94
N LYS A 51 -7.64 2.09 20.30
CA LYS A 51 -8.82 2.58 19.57
C LYS A 51 -8.44 3.18 18.21
N VAL A 52 -9.00 2.63 17.15
CA VAL A 52 -8.75 3.12 15.78
C VAL A 52 -9.44 4.46 15.51
N PHE A 53 -8.85 5.26 14.60
CA PHE A 53 -9.40 6.56 14.23
C PHE A 53 -10.75 6.47 13.49
N ASP A 54 -10.88 5.49 12.61
CA ASP A 54 -12.07 5.24 11.80
C ASP A 54 -12.04 3.80 11.26
N SER A 55 -12.86 2.91 11.82
CA SER A 55 -12.90 1.51 11.42
C SER A 55 -13.35 1.30 9.97
N THR A 56 -14.08 2.26 9.39
CA THR A 56 -14.53 2.18 7.99
C THR A 56 -13.40 2.38 6.98
N LYS A 57 -12.28 2.96 7.41
CA LYS A 57 -11.09 3.20 6.58
C LYS A 57 -10.03 2.14 6.71
N ILE A 58 -10.15 1.27 7.71
CA ILE A 58 -9.24 0.15 7.90
C ILE A 58 -9.81 -1.08 7.21
N LYS A 59 -8.96 -1.79 6.47
CA LYS A 59 -9.29 -3.06 5.82
C LYS A 59 -8.25 -4.08 6.23
N ALA A 60 -8.68 -5.29 6.54
CA ALA A 60 -7.78 -6.32 7.03
C ALA A 60 -8.01 -7.66 6.32
N VAL A 61 -6.95 -8.44 6.18
CA VAL A 61 -6.96 -9.73 5.52
C VAL A 61 -5.96 -10.69 6.19
N ILE A 62 -6.26 -11.97 6.17
CA ILE A 62 -5.31 -13.04 6.49
C ILE A 62 -4.87 -13.67 5.18
N ASP A 63 -3.61 -13.45 4.74
CA ASP A 63 -3.16 -13.88 3.42
C ASP A 63 -1.71 -14.37 3.35
N HIS A 64 -0.86 -14.00 4.30
CA HIS A 64 0.56 -14.34 4.24
C HIS A 64 0.88 -15.71 4.82
N VAL A 65 0.21 -16.13 5.89
CA VAL A 65 0.43 -17.42 6.57
C VAL A 65 -0.88 -18.18 6.70
N THR A 66 -1.48 -18.48 5.56
CA THR A 66 -2.72 -19.25 5.49
C THR A 66 -2.58 -20.41 4.49
N PRO A 67 -2.82 -21.66 4.90
CA PRO A 67 -3.07 -22.07 6.30
C PRO A 67 -1.86 -21.85 7.21
N ALA A 68 -2.11 -21.60 8.51
CA ALA A 68 -1.05 -21.43 9.48
C ALA A 68 -0.19 -22.69 9.60
N LYS A 69 1.13 -22.53 9.51
CA LYS A 69 2.08 -23.65 9.55
C LYS A 69 2.40 -24.14 10.97
N ASP A 70 2.13 -23.33 11.98
CA ASP A 70 2.43 -23.59 13.40
C ASP A 70 1.54 -22.75 14.33
N SER A 71 1.62 -22.99 15.64
CA SER A 71 0.85 -22.26 16.64
C SER A 71 1.17 -20.77 16.69
N LYS A 72 2.43 -20.38 16.42
CA LYS A 72 2.85 -18.96 16.41
C LYS A 72 2.17 -18.18 15.28
N THR A 73 2.14 -18.75 14.08
CA THR A 73 1.49 -18.12 12.93
C THR A 73 -0.04 -18.14 13.07
N ALA A 74 -0.61 -19.18 13.69
CA ALA A 74 -2.03 -19.19 14.03
C ALA A 74 -2.41 -18.09 15.04
N GLU A 75 -1.54 -17.83 16.02
CA GLU A 75 -1.75 -16.76 17.00
C GLU A 75 -1.71 -15.37 16.36
N GLN A 76 -0.84 -15.13 15.38
CA GLN A 76 -0.82 -13.87 14.63
C GLN A 76 -2.17 -13.61 13.93
N GLY A 77 -2.72 -14.60 13.25
CA GLY A 77 -4.05 -14.51 12.64
C GLY A 77 -5.15 -14.27 13.68
N LYS A 78 -5.05 -14.93 14.84
CA LYS A 78 -6.00 -14.74 15.95
C LYS A 78 -5.96 -13.32 16.50
N ILE A 79 -4.77 -12.75 16.75
CA ILE A 79 -4.59 -11.37 17.23
C ILE A 79 -5.26 -10.38 16.28
N LEU A 80 -5.02 -10.52 14.98
CA LEU A 80 -5.63 -9.63 13.98
C LEU A 80 -7.16 -9.78 13.96
N ARG A 81 -7.68 -11.01 14.01
CA ARG A 81 -9.14 -11.31 14.02
C ARG A 81 -9.82 -10.69 15.24
N ASP A 82 -9.29 -10.96 16.43
CA ASP A 82 -9.84 -10.48 17.69
C ASP A 82 -9.83 -8.95 17.76
N TRP A 83 -8.75 -8.34 17.27
CA TRP A 83 -8.64 -6.89 17.18
C TRP A 83 -9.65 -6.31 16.19
N ALA A 84 -9.73 -6.85 14.98
CA ALA A 84 -10.68 -6.37 13.97
C ALA A 84 -12.12 -6.40 14.49
N GLN A 85 -12.49 -7.47 15.20
CA GLN A 85 -13.80 -7.60 15.84
C GLN A 85 -14.00 -6.53 16.93
N ARG A 86 -13.03 -6.35 17.85
CA ARG A 86 -13.12 -5.33 18.91
C ARG A 86 -13.23 -3.91 18.37
N GLN A 87 -12.57 -3.62 17.26
CA GLN A 87 -12.59 -2.29 16.62
C GLN A 87 -13.79 -2.08 15.69
N GLY A 88 -14.62 -3.08 15.46
CA GLY A 88 -15.75 -3.01 14.55
C GLY A 88 -15.35 -2.85 13.08
N ILE A 89 -14.20 -3.40 12.69
CA ILE A 89 -13.73 -3.42 11.31
C ILE A 89 -14.54 -4.47 10.54
N LYS A 90 -15.45 -4.00 9.68
CA LYS A 90 -16.36 -4.87 8.92
C LYS A 90 -15.70 -5.51 7.71
N ASP A 91 -14.74 -4.80 7.12
CA ASP A 91 -14.01 -5.26 5.93
C ASP A 91 -12.77 -6.05 6.37
N PHE A 92 -13.04 -7.22 6.94
CA PHE A 92 -12.05 -8.20 7.36
C PHE A 92 -12.27 -9.50 6.57
N PHE A 93 -11.23 -9.92 5.87
CA PHE A 93 -11.24 -11.10 5.01
C PHE A 93 -10.47 -12.24 5.68
N ASP A 94 -11.23 -13.09 6.35
CA ASP A 94 -10.71 -14.27 7.05
C ASP A 94 -10.56 -15.47 6.11
N ILE A 95 -9.92 -16.53 6.59
CA ILE A 95 -9.74 -17.81 5.89
C ILE A 95 -11.07 -18.29 5.32
N GLY A 96 -11.06 -18.62 4.04
CA GLY A 96 -12.27 -19.03 3.29
C GLY A 96 -12.92 -17.91 2.48
N SER A 97 -12.68 -16.63 2.84
CA SER A 97 -13.10 -15.46 2.07
C SER A 97 -11.93 -14.52 1.74
N ASN A 98 -10.72 -14.94 2.07
CA ASN A 98 -9.48 -14.19 1.87
C ASN A 98 -8.94 -14.33 0.44
N GLY A 99 -7.93 -13.53 0.16
CA GLY A 99 -7.12 -13.55 -1.05
C GLY A 99 -5.89 -12.68 -0.82
N VAL A 100 -4.92 -12.73 -1.71
CA VAL A 100 -3.72 -11.88 -1.63
C VAL A 100 -4.15 -10.42 -1.47
N CYS A 101 -3.63 -9.74 -0.45
CA CYS A 101 -4.03 -8.38 -0.08
C CYS A 101 -3.98 -7.40 -1.26
N HIS A 102 -2.93 -7.48 -2.08
CA HIS A 102 -2.76 -6.60 -3.23
C HIS A 102 -3.70 -6.91 -4.41
N ALA A 103 -4.40 -8.03 -4.39
CA ALA A 103 -5.47 -8.37 -5.33
C ALA A 103 -6.86 -8.06 -4.71
N ILE A 104 -7.17 -8.58 -3.52
CA ILE A 104 -8.50 -8.47 -2.95
C ILE A 104 -8.90 -7.03 -2.62
N PHE A 105 -7.99 -6.19 -2.12
CA PHE A 105 -8.33 -4.80 -1.79
C PHE A 105 -8.69 -3.96 -3.03
N PRO A 106 -7.95 -4.01 -4.15
CA PRO A 106 -8.39 -3.38 -5.39
C PRO A 106 -9.68 -3.95 -5.95
N GLU A 107 -9.86 -5.27 -6.00
CA GLU A 107 -11.08 -5.93 -6.48
C GLU A 107 -12.33 -5.48 -5.72
N LYS A 108 -12.21 -5.24 -4.43
CA LYS A 108 -13.30 -4.71 -3.59
C LYS A 108 -13.49 -3.20 -3.72
N GLY A 109 -12.70 -2.51 -4.56
CA GLY A 109 -12.79 -1.07 -4.79
C GLY A 109 -12.26 -0.21 -3.64
N TYR A 110 -11.40 -0.77 -2.77
CA TYR A 110 -10.82 -0.03 -1.66
C TYR A 110 -9.65 0.85 -2.08
N VAL A 111 -9.11 0.63 -3.27
CA VAL A 111 -8.07 1.48 -3.88
C VAL A 111 -8.70 2.28 -5.03
N ARG A 112 -8.47 3.59 -5.03
CA ARG A 112 -9.00 4.49 -6.07
C ARG A 112 -7.96 5.52 -6.49
N PRO A 113 -8.05 6.07 -7.69
CA PRO A 113 -7.16 7.14 -8.13
C PRO A 113 -7.18 8.32 -7.16
N GLY A 114 -6.00 8.80 -6.83
CA GLY A 114 -5.81 9.93 -5.91
C GLY A 114 -5.92 9.61 -4.43
N PHE A 115 -6.07 8.34 -4.03
CA PHE A 115 -6.05 7.92 -2.63
C PHE A 115 -4.64 7.90 -2.05
N THR A 116 -4.57 8.05 -0.73
CA THR A 116 -3.39 7.77 0.10
C THR A 116 -3.62 6.50 0.91
N VAL A 117 -2.71 5.54 0.76
CA VAL A 117 -2.82 4.19 1.34
C VAL A 117 -1.51 3.82 2.02
N ILE A 118 -1.59 3.27 3.22
CA ILE A 118 -0.44 2.65 3.89
C ILE A 118 -0.75 1.20 4.29
N MET A 119 0.29 0.40 4.37
CA MET A 119 0.27 -0.97 4.89
C MET A 119 1.65 -1.32 5.43
N GLY A 120 1.74 -2.20 6.38
CA GLY A 120 3.03 -2.74 6.88
C GLY A 120 3.59 -3.82 5.96
N ASP A 121 3.57 -3.61 4.65
CA ASP A 121 4.02 -4.56 3.63
C ASP A 121 4.84 -3.87 2.53
N SER A 122 5.94 -4.50 2.11
CA SER A 122 6.89 -3.95 1.14
C SER A 122 6.32 -3.83 -0.28
N HIS A 123 5.26 -4.56 -0.63
CA HIS A 123 4.63 -4.55 -1.94
C HIS A 123 3.43 -3.59 -2.05
N THR A 124 3.19 -2.75 -1.03
CA THR A 124 2.07 -1.81 -1.00
C THR A 124 2.07 -0.85 -2.20
N CYS A 125 3.24 -0.53 -2.77
CA CYS A 125 3.37 0.31 -3.95
C CYS A 125 2.63 -0.25 -5.18
N THR A 126 2.29 -1.55 -5.24
CA THR A 126 1.45 -2.17 -6.29
C THR A 126 0.13 -1.41 -6.51
N HIS A 127 -0.43 -0.83 -5.45
CA HIS A 127 -1.66 -0.04 -5.54
C HIS A 127 -1.49 1.27 -6.33
N GLY A 128 -0.25 1.68 -6.62
CA GLY A 128 0.07 2.77 -7.55
C GLY A 128 -0.45 2.54 -8.96
N ALA A 129 -0.61 1.28 -9.39
CA ALA A 129 -1.23 0.92 -10.67
C ALA A 129 -2.65 1.50 -10.84
N PHE A 130 -3.35 1.74 -9.72
CA PHE A 130 -4.67 2.37 -9.68
C PHE A 130 -4.62 3.90 -9.53
N GLY A 131 -3.45 4.52 -9.63
CA GLY A 131 -3.27 5.95 -9.44
C GLY A 131 -3.37 6.43 -7.99
N ALA A 132 -3.15 5.55 -7.02
CA ALA A 132 -3.04 5.89 -5.60
C ALA A 132 -1.59 6.19 -5.21
N PHE A 133 -1.38 7.04 -4.20
CA PHE A 133 -0.11 7.10 -3.49
C PHE A 133 -0.16 6.04 -2.37
N ALA A 134 0.53 4.93 -2.60
CA ALA A 134 0.51 3.79 -1.70
C ALA A 134 1.94 3.44 -1.27
N ALA A 135 2.15 3.31 0.04
CA ALA A 135 3.46 3.10 0.61
C ALA A 135 3.48 2.01 1.67
N GLY A 136 4.50 1.15 1.60
CA GLY A 136 4.87 0.27 2.69
C GLY A 136 5.53 1.06 3.81
N VAL A 137 5.08 0.86 5.05
CA VAL A 137 5.56 1.60 6.20
C VAL A 137 6.01 0.68 7.33
N GLY A 138 6.86 1.19 8.20
CA GLY A 138 7.27 0.48 9.42
C GLY A 138 6.13 0.42 10.46
N THR A 139 6.34 -0.40 11.48
CA THR A 139 5.35 -0.63 12.55
C THR A 139 4.90 0.67 13.22
N THR A 140 5.82 1.55 13.56
CA THR A 140 5.53 2.84 14.23
C THR A 140 4.65 3.75 13.36
N ASP A 141 4.93 3.85 12.06
CA ASP A 141 4.10 4.64 11.15
C ASP A 141 2.73 4.01 10.95
N LEU A 142 2.66 2.67 10.93
CA LEU A 142 1.40 1.94 10.88
C LEU A 142 0.54 2.21 12.12
N GLU A 143 1.15 2.23 13.33
CA GLU A 143 0.47 2.60 14.58
C GLU A 143 -0.14 4.00 14.49
N VAL A 144 0.64 4.99 14.04
CA VAL A 144 0.16 6.36 13.85
C VAL A 144 -1.00 6.39 12.84
N GLY A 145 -0.88 5.67 11.73
CA GLY A 145 -1.93 5.50 10.74
C GLY A 145 -3.21 4.92 11.34
N ILE A 146 -3.11 3.87 12.13
CA ILE A 146 -4.24 3.21 12.80
C ILE A 146 -4.92 4.15 13.82
N LEU A 147 -4.13 4.90 14.61
CA LEU A 147 -4.64 5.75 15.68
C LEU A 147 -5.17 7.10 15.19
N LYS A 148 -4.50 7.71 14.22
CA LYS A 148 -4.72 9.11 13.83
C LYS A 148 -5.25 9.29 12.42
N GLY A 149 -5.16 8.28 11.56
CA GLY A 149 -5.53 8.39 10.16
C GLY A 149 -4.60 9.30 9.35
N VAL A 150 -3.36 9.45 9.80
CA VAL A 150 -2.34 10.25 9.13
C VAL A 150 -1.01 9.50 9.11
N CYS A 151 -0.15 9.86 8.15
CA CYS A 151 1.22 9.36 8.11
C CYS A 151 2.14 10.47 7.59
N SER A 152 3.39 10.49 8.07
CA SER A 152 4.39 11.47 7.65
C SER A 152 5.23 10.93 6.51
N PHE A 153 5.40 11.73 5.45
CA PHE A 153 6.20 11.40 4.30
C PHE A 153 7.15 12.53 3.94
N ARG A 154 8.27 12.18 3.33
CA ARG A 154 9.03 13.14 2.54
C ARG A 154 8.46 13.17 1.13
N GLU A 155 8.41 14.36 0.50
CA GLU A 155 8.00 14.43 -0.90
C GLU A 155 8.97 13.62 -1.77
N PRO A 156 8.49 12.56 -2.44
CA PRO A 156 9.35 11.72 -3.26
C PRO A 156 9.68 12.44 -4.58
N LYS A 157 10.88 12.22 -5.09
CA LYS A 157 11.18 12.54 -6.48
C LYS A 157 10.33 11.67 -7.40
N SER A 158 9.95 12.21 -8.55
CA SER A 158 9.21 11.44 -9.57
C SER A 158 10.12 11.09 -10.74
N ILE A 159 10.10 9.82 -11.14
CA ILE A 159 10.76 9.32 -12.35
C ILE A 159 9.64 8.95 -13.34
N LYS A 160 9.75 9.44 -14.57
CA LYS A 160 8.77 9.13 -15.61
C LYS A 160 9.41 8.22 -16.68
N PHE A 161 8.83 7.03 -16.85
CA PHE A 161 9.15 6.15 -17.98
C PHE A 161 8.10 6.30 -19.08
N VAL A 162 8.57 6.58 -20.29
CA VAL A 162 7.72 6.66 -21.49
C VAL A 162 7.98 5.42 -22.33
N LEU A 163 7.03 4.49 -22.37
CA LEU A 163 7.14 3.21 -23.05
C LEU A 163 6.48 3.30 -24.44
N ASN A 164 7.31 3.57 -25.45
CA ASN A 164 6.87 3.76 -26.83
C ASN A 164 6.93 2.46 -27.66
N GLY A 165 6.15 2.40 -28.73
CA GLY A 165 6.13 1.28 -29.66
C GLY A 165 5.10 0.21 -29.27
N GLN A 166 5.43 -1.02 -29.57
CA GLN A 166 4.58 -2.20 -29.31
C GLN A 166 5.46 -3.34 -28.78
N LEU A 167 4.92 -4.13 -27.87
CA LEU A 167 5.59 -5.34 -27.39
C LEU A 167 5.59 -6.41 -28.49
N LYS A 168 6.70 -7.12 -28.63
CA LYS A 168 6.77 -8.29 -29.52
C LYS A 168 5.97 -9.46 -28.93
N PRO A 169 5.47 -10.38 -29.75
CA PRO A 169 4.85 -11.61 -29.24
C PRO A 169 5.77 -12.33 -28.25
N GLY A 170 5.20 -12.75 -27.10
CA GLY A 170 5.93 -13.43 -26.04
C GLY A 170 6.64 -12.50 -25.04
N VAL A 171 6.51 -11.17 -25.18
CA VAL A 171 7.02 -10.18 -24.21
C VAL A 171 5.85 -9.69 -23.35
N TYR A 172 6.02 -9.76 -22.02
CA TYR A 172 5.00 -9.43 -21.02
C TYR A 172 5.43 -8.26 -20.14
N ALA A 173 4.53 -7.75 -19.32
CA ALA A 173 4.82 -6.64 -18.37
C ALA A 173 6.00 -6.95 -17.43
N LYS A 174 6.16 -8.23 -17.04
CA LYS A 174 7.30 -8.66 -16.23
C LYS A 174 8.64 -8.46 -16.95
N ASP A 175 8.72 -8.73 -18.25
CA ASP A 175 9.94 -8.50 -19.02
C ASP A 175 10.25 -7.00 -19.11
N VAL A 176 9.21 -6.18 -19.24
CA VAL A 176 9.35 -4.71 -19.27
C VAL A 176 9.96 -4.19 -17.97
N ILE A 177 9.39 -4.55 -16.80
CA ILE A 177 9.94 -4.06 -15.52
C ILE A 177 11.34 -4.59 -15.26
N LEU A 178 11.61 -5.85 -15.57
CA LEU A 178 12.97 -6.42 -15.43
C LEU A 178 13.97 -5.70 -16.34
N HIS A 179 13.56 -5.35 -17.57
CA HIS A 179 14.40 -4.56 -18.48
C HIS A 179 14.65 -3.15 -17.89
N LEU A 180 13.66 -2.47 -17.37
CA LEU A 180 13.83 -1.16 -16.75
C LEU A 180 14.77 -1.23 -15.54
N ILE A 181 14.59 -2.22 -14.66
CA ILE A 181 15.49 -2.44 -13.51
C ILE A 181 16.92 -2.69 -13.98
N SER A 182 17.13 -3.41 -15.08
CA SER A 182 18.46 -3.62 -15.64
C SER A 182 19.16 -2.33 -16.10
N LYS A 183 18.39 -1.27 -16.40
CA LYS A 183 18.89 0.04 -16.84
C LYS A 183 19.19 0.98 -15.68
N ILE A 184 18.33 0.99 -14.67
CA ILE A 184 18.45 1.94 -13.55
C ILE A 184 19.08 1.31 -12.30
N GLY A 185 19.26 -0.01 -12.28
CA GLY A 185 19.71 -0.78 -11.11
C GLY A 185 18.61 -1.03 -10.10
N VAL A 186 18.82 -1.96 -9.19
CA VAL A 186 17.85 -2.36 -8.16
C VAL A 186 17.47 -1.22 -7.20
N ASN A 187 18.34 -0.26 -7.01
CA ASN A 187 18.13 0.91 -6.13
C ASN A 187 17.77 2.19 -6.90
N GLY A 188 17.63 2.13 -8.22
CA GLY A 188 17.50 3.32 -9.06
C GLY A 188 16.25 4.16 -8.81
N ALA A 189 15.21 3.58 -8.24
CA ALA A 189 13.98 4.27 -7.88
C ALA A 189 13.70 4.31 -6.36
N THR A 190 14.72 4.05 -5.53
CA THR A 190 14.56 4.10 -4.07
C THR A 190 14.08 5.49 -3.62
N ASN A 191 13.03 5.53 -2.81
CA ASN A 191 12.36 6.76 -2.34
C ASN A 191 11.85 7.67 -3.48
N CYS A 192 11.53 7.10 -4.64
CA CYS A 192 10.93 7.79 -5.77
C CYS A 192 9.51 7.27 -6.03
N VAL A 193 8.68 8.11 -6.63
CA VAL A 193 7.47 7.67 -7.34
C VAL A 193 7.86 7.43 -8.80
N VAL A 194 7.44 6.28 -9.34
CA VAL A 194 7.63 5.95 -10.74
C VAL A 194 6.30 6.12 -11.47
N GLU A 195 6.30 6.95 -12.51
CA GLU A 195 5.15 7.13 -13.40
C GLU A 195 5.43 6.46 -14.74
N PHE A 196 4.59 5.50 -15.11
CA PHE A 196 4.66 4.82 -16.40
C PHE A 196 3.63 5.39 -17.36
N THR A 197 4.01 5.61 -18.61
CA THR A 197 3.14 6.20 -19.64
C THR A 197 3.56 5.75 -21.04
N GLY A 198 2.70 6.03 -22.01
CA GLY A 198 2.95 5.74 -23.42
C GLY A 198 2.12 4.56 -23.94
N PRO A 199 2.13 4.34 -25.28
CA PRO A 199 1.25 3.39 -25.94
C PRO A 199 1.27 1.96 -25.38
N ILE A 200 2.43 1.49 -24.89
CA ILE A 200 2.54 0.16 -24.29
C ILE A 200 1.73 0.10 -22.99
N VAL A 201 1.88 1.11 -22.11
CA VAL A 201 1.15 1.15 -20.83
C VAL A 201 -0.34 1.38 -21.02
N ASP A 202 -0.72 2.17 -22.03
CA ASP A 202 -2.13 2.44 -22.35
C ASP A 202 -2.87 1.17 -22.73
N ASN A 203 -2.18 0.21 -23.36
CA ASN A 203 -2.73 -1.09 -23.76
C ASN A 203 -2.65 -2.17 -22.69
N PHE A 204 -1.95 -1.93 -21.56
CA PHE A 204 -1.85 -2.90 -20.47
C PHE A 204 -3.19 -3.07 -19.74
N THR A 205 -3.52 -4.31 -19.43
CA THR A 205 -4.58 -4.64 -18.46
C THR A 205 -4.18 -4.11 -17.07
N MET A 206 -5.10 -4.12 -16.12
CA MET A 206 -4.77 -3.69 -14.76
C MET A 206 -3.75 -4.61 -14.10
N GLU A 207 -3.83 -5.91 -14.33
CA GLU A 207 -2.89 -6.92 -13.82
C GLU A 207 -1.48 -6.71 -14.37
N GLU A 208 -1.37 -6.32 -15.64
CA GLU A 208 -0.09 -5.97 -16.25
C GLU A 208 0.48 -4.68 -15.67
N ARG A 209 -0.37 -3.68 -15.38
CA ARG A 209 0.05 -2.46 -14.68
C ARG A 209 0.47 -2.72 -13.24
N MET A 210 -0.19 -3.65 -12.56
CA MET A 210 0.21 -4.09 -11.20
C MET A 210 1.54 -4.85 -11.21
N THR A 211 1.83 -5.56 -12.30
CA THR A 211 3.10 -6.27 -12.50
C THR A 211 4.27 -5.31 -12.77
N LEU A 212 4.00 -4.22 -13.48
CA LEU A 212 4.96 -3.17 -13.82
C LEU A 212 5.34 -2.32 -12.60
#